data_d3155c6531b0265cc5df424d0bb22330
#
_entry.id   d3155c6531b0265cc5df424d0bb22330
#
_cell.length_a   1.000
_cell.length_b   1.000
_cell.length_c   1.000
_cell.angle_alpha   90.00
_cell.angle_beta   90.00
_cell.angle_gamma   90.00
#
_symmetry.space_group_name_H-M   'P 1'
#
loop_
_entity.id
_entity.type
_entity.pdbx_description
1 polymer ?
#
loop_
_entity_poly.entity_id
_entity_poly.type
_entity_poly.pdbx_seq_one_letter_code
_entity_poly.pdbx_strand_id
1 'polypeptide(L)'
;MARAILSSYEGPVAAEYRRRIKMWGKLRKAGGPLGVSADLLRQLRIYGGGQGIWVDKAITGSVSPDGAGVAVGLLHTGERCNDLSSDGAIYRYRRTARPHSRDVQEVNAVKNAGLLGLPVFVVTTSGPGRSLRDVRVGWVEDWDDAAMAFLVAFGSIRRPIPCVARDPGRLFAPVEPPGERLAKAPRRTSSEARFRFGVFRRCGHQCALCDIAVPELLGIIRLKPRPSKIDDDPANGLVLCALHKAAYEAELFTIDPVTLYITTPSDGPNAAELNVTHTDLKRSLGISES
;
A
#
# COMPACT_ATOMS: atom_id res chain seq x y z
N MET A 1 28.73 5.40 -8.94
CA MET A 1 27.53 4.68 -9.44
C MET A 1 26.27 5.56 -9.64
N ALA A 2 26.03 6.62 -8.87
CA ALA A 2 24.87 7.51 -9.06
C ALA A 2 24.88 8.31 -10.38
N ARG A 3 26.04 8.60 -10.97
CA ARG A 3 26.17 9.37 -12.22
C ARG A 3 25.75 8.60 -13.48
N ALA A 4 25.90 7.28 -13.52
CA ALA A 4 25.57 6.46 -14.69
C ALA A 4 24.06 6.22 -14.88
N ILE A 5 23.25 6.42 -13.83
CA ILE A 5 21.80 6.21 -13.85
C ILE A 5 21.06 7.44 -14.39
N LEU A 6 21.66 8.62 -14.27
CA LEU A 6 21.06 9.88 -14.73
C LEU A 6 21.19 10.11 -16.24
N SER A 7 22.07 9.37 -16.92
CA SER A 7 22.29 9.55 -18.36
C SER A 7 21.21 8.93 -19.25
N SER A 8 20.38 8.04 -18.72
CA SER A 8 19.28 7.40 -19.48
C SER A 8 17.93 8.13 -19.37
N TYR A 9 17.86 9.18 -18.57
CA TYR A 9 16.68 10.04 -18.43
C TYR A 9 16.97 11.43 -18.97
N GLU A 10 16.76 11.63 -20.24
CA GLU A 10 16.69 12.95 -20.86
C GLU A 10 15.23 13.39 -20.98
N GLY A 11 14.95 14.70 -20.87
CA GLY A 11 13.63 15.23 -21.05
C GLY A 11 12.88 15.67 -19.77
N PRO A 12 11.59 15.98 -19.90
CA PRO A 12 10.79 16.59 -18.83
C PRO A 12 10.67 15.72 -17.56
N VAL A 13 10.59 14.40 -17.71
CA VAL A 13 10.50 13.45 -16.58
C VAL A 13 11.78 13.48 -15.74
N ALA A 14 12.95 13.52 -16.39
CA ALA A 14 14.22 13.61 -15.69
C ALA A 14 14.40 14.97 -14.98
N ALA A 15 13.91 16.04 -15.57
CA ALA A 15 13.93 17.36 -14.94
C ALA A 15 13.05 17.37 -13.68
N GLU A 16 11.86 16.78 -13.75
CA GLU A 16 10.94 16.65 -12.62
C GLU A 16 11.53 15.75 -11.52
N TYR A 17 12.16 14.63 -11.88
CA TYR A 17 12.86 13.79 -10.93
C TYR A 17 13.93 14.59 -10.17
N ARG A 18 14.82 15.30 -10.90
CA ARG A 18 15.85 16.14 -10.29
C ARG A 18 15.25 17.25 -9.40
N ARG A 19 14.11 17.82 -9.80
CA ARG A 19 13.38 18.79 -8.98
C ARG A 19 12.97 18.19 -7.64
N ARG A 20 12.36 17.01 -7.63
CA ARG A 20 11.92 16.31 -6.40
C ARG A 20 13.08 15.97 -5.49
N ILE A 21 14.21 15.52 -6.04
CA ILE A 21 15.42 15.27 -5.27
C ILE A 21 15.96 16.54 -4.61
N LYS A 22 15.94 17.67 -5.34
CA LYS A 22 16.32 18.97 -4.76
C LYS A 22 15.38 19.41 -3.65
N MET A 23 14.05 19.20 -3.81
CA MET A 23 13.07 19.49 -2.78
C MET A 23 13.35 18.68 -1.51
N TRP A 24 13.59 17.38 -1.64
CA TRP A 24 13.97 16.51 -0.54
C TRP A 24 15.26 16.96 0.16
N GLY A 25 16.28 17.31 -0.60
CA GLY A 25 17.53 17.84 -0.07
C GLY A 25 17.35 19.15 0.70
N LYS A 26 16.49 20.06 0.21
CA LYS A 26 16.14 21.30 0.90
C LYS A 26 15.38 21.04 2.20
N LEU A 27 14.40 20.12 2.19
CA LEU A 27 13.65 19.73 3.38
C LEU A 27 14.59 19.22 4.49
N ARG A 28 15.52 18.33 4.13
CA ARG A 28 16.50 17.78 5.08
C ARG A 28 17.42 18.85 5.66
N LYS A 29 17.85 19.81 4.85
CA LYS A 29 18.69 20.93 5.30
C LYS A 29 17.94 21.90 6.23
N ALA A 30 16.62 21.99 6.08
CA ALA A 30 15.78 22.85 6.91
C ALA A 30 15.29 22.17 8.21
N GLY A 31 15.93 21.07 8.64
CA GLY A 31 15.62 20.37 9.89
C GLY A 31 14.62 19.21 9.73
N GLY A 32 14.12 18.94 8.48
CA GLY A 32 13.26 17.79 8.22
C GLY A 32 14.05 16.47 8.16
N PRO A 33 13.36 15.34 7.93
CA PRO A 33 11.96 15.20 7.46
C PRO A 33 10.91 15.03 8.55
N LEU A 34 11.28 15.04 9.81
CA LEU A 34 10.35 14.84 10.93
C LEU A 34 10.01 16.18 11.60
N GLY A 35 8.77 16.32 12.09
CA GLY A 35 8.34 17.45 12.87
C GLY A 35 8.37 18.80 12.13
N VAL A 36 8.12 18.83 10.83
CA VAL A 36 8.18 20.06 10.02
C VAL A 36 6.84 20.78 9.97
N SER A 37 6.88 22.12 9.80
CA SER A 37 5.66 22.93 9.67
C SER A 37 5.00 22.73 8.30
N ALA A 38 3.68 22.95 8.25
CA ALA A 38 2.95 22.94 6.99
C ALA A 38 3.41 24.08 6.04
N ASP A 39 3.86 25.21 6.59
CA ASP A 39 4.36 26.35 5.82
C ASP A 39 5.65 26.00 5.09
N LEU A 40 6.57 25.31 5.74
CA LEU A 40 7.79 24.84 5.10
C LEU A 40 7.48 23.90 3.93
N LEU A 41 6.50 22.99 4.09
CA LEU A 41 6.11 22.09 3.02
C LEU A 41 5.50 22.83 1.83
N ARG A 42 4.72 23.90 2.08
CA ARG A 42 4.18 24.77 1.04
C ARG A 42 5.28 25.54 0.31
N GLN A 43 6.20 26.15 1.05
CA GLN A 43 7.36 26.89 0.49
C GLN A 43 8.21 25.98 -0.40
N LEU A 44 8.43 24.74 0.03
CA LEU A 44 9.20 23.76 -0.74
C LEU A 44 8.39 23.10 -1.86
N ARG A 45 7.08 23.40 -1.99
CA ARG A 45 6.15 22.79 -2.95
C ARG A 45 6.10 21.26 -2.84
N ILE A 46 6.31 20.73 -1.63
CA ILE A 46 6.19 19.31 -1.30
C ILE A 46 4.72 18.96 -1.09
N TYR A 47 4.03 19.80 -0.34
CA TYR A 47 2.60 19.66 -0.06
C TYR A 47 1.99 21.05 0.24
N GLY A 48 0.97 21.42 -0.48
CA GLY A 48 0.33 22.73 -0.35
C GLY A 48 -1.18 22.68 -0.15
N GLY A 49 -1.75 21.48 -0.13
CA GLY A 49 -3.20 21.26 -0.03
C GLY A 49 -3.69 21.06 1.40
N GLY A 50 -4.99 21.30 1.60
CA GLY A 50 -5.72 20.85 2.78
C GLY A 50 -6.29 19.43 2.64
N GLN A 51 -6.04 18.73 1.54
CA GLN A 51 -6.66 17.45 1.19
C GLN A 51 -5.66 16.47 0.60
N GLY A 52 -5.98 15.20 0.69
CA GLY A 52 -5.17 14.03 0.48
C GLY A 52 -4.08 14.06 -0.61
N ILE A 53 -4.44 14.33 -1.88
CA ILE A 53 -3.51 14.29 -3.01
C ILE A 53 -3.11 15.72 -3.41
N TRP A 54 -1.82 15.98 -3.47
CA TRP A 54 -1.25 17.26 -3.92
C TRP A 54 -0.59 17.12 -5.29
N VAL A 55 -1.10 17.89 -6.26
CA VAL A 55 -0.60 17.95 -7.64
C VAL A 55 -0.19 19.39 -7.96
N ASP A 56 1.09 19.60 -8.29
CA ASP A 56 1.58 20.87 -8.82
C ASP A 56 1.34 20.90 -10.34
N LYS A 57 0.08 21.05 -10.75
CA LYS A 57 -0.32 20.91 -12.14
C LYS A 57 0.37 21.91 -13.07
N ALA A 58 0.68 23.11 -12.58
CA ALA A 58 1.37 24.13 -13.37
C ALA A 58 2.77 23.67 -13.82
N ILE A 59 3.44 22.84 -13.02
CA ILE A 59 4.77 22.31 -13.33
C ILE A 59 4.67 20.92 -13.97
N THR A 60 3.78 20.06 -13.46
CA THR A 60 3.76 18.65 -13.83
C THR A 60 2.76 18.31 -14.94
N GLY A 61 1.92 19.25 -15.35
CA GLY A 61 0.93 19.03 -16.41
C GLY A 61 1.54 18.64 -17.75
N SER A 62 2.68 19.26 -18.11
CA SER A 62 3.41 18.92 -19.34
C SER A 62 4.22 17.62 -19.25
N VAL A 63 4.37 17.06 -18.05
CA VAL A 63 5.13 15.82 -17.83
C VAL A 63 4.21 14.60 -17.92
N SER A 64 2.92 14.77 -17.59
CA SER A 64 1.96 13.67 -17.58
C SER A 64 1.39 13.39 -18.98
N PRO A 65 1.21 12.10 -19.34
CA PRO A 65 0.68 11.73 -20.67
C PRO A 65 -0.75 12.22 -20.93
N ASP A 66 -1.56 12.34 -19.87
CA ASP A 66 -2.99 12.69 -19.92
C ASP A 66 -3.30 14.13 -19.50
N GLY A 67 -2.28 14.94 -19.22
CA GLY A 67 -2.44 16.32 -18.73
C GLY A 67 -3.02 16.45 -17.32
N ALA A 68 -3.26 15.35 -16.61
CA ALA A 68 -3.73 15.37 -15.21
C ALA A 68 -2.66 15.91 -14.25
N GLY A 69 -1.41 15.93 -14.67
CA GLY A 69 -0.25 16.24 -13.86
C GLY A 69 0.30 14.98 -13.18
N VAL A 70 1.27 15.18 -12.30
CA VAL A 70 1.89 14.08 -11.53
C VAL A 70 1.86 14.44 -10.06
N ALA A 71 1.29 13.56 -9.23
CA ALA A 71 1.19 13.77 -7.79
C ALA A 71 2.59 13.97 -7.17
N VAL A 72 2.71 15.00 -6.34
CA VAL A 72 3.95 15.35 -5.63
C VAL A 72 3.86 14.92 -4.18
N GLY A 73 2.74 15.18 -3.50
CA GLY A 73 2.54 14.88 -2.10
C GLY A 73 1.23 14.14 -1.84
N LEU A 74 1.26 13.25 -0.87
CA LEU A 74 0.11 12.47 -0.41
C LEU A 74 -0.02 12.67 1.11
N LEU A 75 -1.12 13.25 1.57
CA LEU A 75 -1.40 13.38 3.00
C LEU A 75 -2.05 12.08 3.49
N HIS A 76 -1.34 11.34 4.31
CA HIS A 76 -1.84 10.15 4.96
C HIS A 76 -2.37 10.52 6.35
N THR A 77 -3.67 10.45 6.53
CA THR A 77 -4.33 10.93 7.77
C THR A 77 -4.18 9.96 8.94
N GLY A 78 -3.73 8.73 8.69
CA GLY A 78 -3.58 7.71 9.73
C GLY A 78 -4.91 7.18 10.27
N GLU A 79 -6.00 7.39 9.56
CA GLU A 79 -7.36 6.99 10.00
C GLU A 79 -7.50 5.47 10.20
N ARG A 80 -6.61 4.67 9.62
CA ARG A 80 -6.55 3.22 9.82
C ARG A 80 -5.19 2.83 10.36
N CYS A 81 -5.19 2.21 11.52
CA CYS A 81 -3.99 1.84 12.27
C CYS A 81 -2.96 1.03 11.48
N ASN A 82 -3.40 0.38 10.42
CA ASN A 82 -2.62 -0.62 9.72
C ASN A 82 -2.24 -0.24 8.28
N ASP A 83 -2.59 0.94 7.79
CA ASP A 83 -2.27 1.37 6.42
C ASP A 83 -0.87 2.01 6.31
N LEU A 84 -0.17 2.21 7.43
CA LEU A 84 1.18 2.77 7.48
C LEU A 84 2.13 1.82 8.20
N SER A 85 3.25 1.50 7.57
CA SER A 85 4.34 0.69 8.12
C SER A 85 5.67 1.43 7.99
N SER A 86 6.76 0.83 8.48
CA SER A 86 8.10 1.41 8.34
C SER A 86 8.60 1.42 6.90
N ASP A 87 8.10 0.54 6.06
CA ASP A 87 8.56 0.26 4.69
C ASP A 87 7.58 0.70 3.59
N GLY A 88 6.38 1.17 3.95
CA GLY A 88 5.41 1.63 2.98
C GLY A 88 4.09 2.09 3.59
N ALA A 89 3.18 2.49 2.71
CA ALA A 89 1.82 2.86 3.05
C ALA A 89 0.82 2.31 2.03
N ILE A 90 -0.34 1.94 2.50
CA ILE A 90 -1.54 1.77 1.67
C ILE A 90 -2.27 3.10 1.71
N TYR A 91 -2.13 3.88 0.65
CA TYR A 91 -2.78 5.17 0.53
C TYR A 91 -4.18 5.00 -0.04
N ARG A 92 -5.21 5.20 0.80
CA ARG A 92 -6.60 5.12 0.36
C ARG A 92 -7.10 6.49 -0.03
N TYR A 93 -7.79 6.57 -1.17
CA TYR A 93 -8.45 7.79 -1.60
C TYR A 93 -9.96 7.62 -1.49
N ARG A 94 -10.67 8.73 -1.25
CA ARG A 94 -12.13 8.76 -1.14
C ARG A 94 -12.69 9.57 -2.30
N ARG A 95 -13.85 9.19 -2.76
CA ARG A 95 -14.67 10.10 -3.57
C ARG A 95 -15.07 11.27 -2.69
N THR A 96 -14.87 12.48 -3.18
CA THR A 96 -15.20 13.70 -2.45
C THR A 96 -16.51 14.29 -2.96
N ALA A 97 -17.05 15.29 -2.26
CA ALA A 97 -18.20 16.06 -2.76
C ALA A 97 -17.85 17.01 -3.92
N ARG A 98 -16.57 17.05 -4.34
CA ARG A 98 -16.09 17.83 -5.48
C ARG A 98 -16.54 17.20 -6.80
N PRO A 99 -16.49 17.95 -7.91
CA PRO A 99 -16.77 17.38 -9.23
C PRO A 99 -15.97 16.10 -9.48
N HIS A 100 -16.63 15.06 -9.92
CA HIS A 100 -16.02 13.72 -10.15
C HIS A 100 -14.77 13.79 -11.03
N SER A 101 -14.74 14.67 -12.03
CA SER A 101 -13.59 14.89 -12.90
C SER A 101 -12.33 15.30 -12.16
N ARG A 102 -12.46 16.02 -11.03
CA ARG A 102 -11.31 16.44 -10.22
C ARG A 102 -10.73 15.28 -9.43
N ASP A 103 -11.59 14.47 -8.82
CA ASP A 103 -11.15 13.27 -8.10
C ASP A 103 -10.45 12.29 -9.04
N VAL A 104 -10.99 12.10 -10.25
CA VAL A 104 -10.37 11.27 -11.30
C VAL A 104 -9.00 11.81 -11.70
N GLN A 105 -8.86 13.14 -11.91
CA GLN A 105 -7.57 13.74 -12.25
C GLN A 105 -6.52 13.56 -11.14
N GLU A 106 -6.90 13.74 -9.87
CA GLU A 106 -6.00 13.52 -8.73
C GLU A 106 -5.55 12.05 -8.63
N VAL A 107 -6.47 11.10 -8.83
CA VAL A 107 -6.15 9.66 -8.88
C VAL A 107 -5.21 9.34 -10.05
N ASN A 108 -5.50 9.86 -11.25
CA ASN A 108 -4.63 9.68 -12.40
C ASN A 108 -3.24 10.29 -12.18
N ALA A 109 -3.16 11.44 -11.51
CA ALA A 109 -1.87 12.04 -11.18
C ALA A 109 -1.01 11.15 -10.25
N VAL A 110 -1.62 10.36 -9.35
CA VAL A 110 -0.89 9.37 -8.56
C VAL A 110 -0.45 8.19 -9.42
N LYS A 111 -1.33 7.69 -10.30
CA LYS A 111 -0.97 6.64 -11.27
C LYS A 111 0.19 7.08 -12.16
N ASN A 112 0.15 8.32 -12.64
CA ASN A 112 1.24 8.92 -13.44
C ASN A 112 2.58 8.93 -12.67
N ALA A 113 2.57 9.20 -11.36
CA ALA A 113 3.79 9.11 -10.55
C ALA A 113 4.38 7.69 -10.57
N GLY A 114 3.56 6.65 -10.46
CA GLY A 114 3.98 5.26 -10.58
C GLY A 114 4.50 4.91 -11.97
N LEU A 115 3.73 5.24 -13.02
CA LEU A 115 4.08 4.94 -14.41
C LEU A 115 5.37 5.63 -14.86
N LEU A 116 5.59 6.87 -14.42
CA LEU A 116 6.78 7.65 -14.76
C LEU A 116 7.95 7.37 -13.81
N GLY A 117 7.78 6.53 -12.80
CA GLY A 117 8.82 6.24 -11.82
C GLY A 117 9.29 7.48 -11.05
N LEU A 118 8.37 8.39 -10.73
CA LEU A 118 8.66 9.61 -9.99
C LEU A 118 8.34 9.42 -8.49
N PRO A 119 9.24 9.83 -7.57
CA PRO A 119 8.98 9.70 -6.15
C PRO A 119 7.87 10.65 -5.69
N VAL A 120 7.04 10.20 -4.77
CA VAL A 120 6.04 11.01 -4.07
C VAL A 120 6.47 11.24 -2.63
N PHE A 121 5.97 12.32 -2.02
CA PHE A 121 6.19 12.61 -0.61
C PHE A 121 4.96 12.23 0.19
N VAL A 122 5.07 11.19 1.02
CA VAL A 122 4.00 10.82 1.93
C VAL A 122 4.15 11.66 3.19
N VAL A 123 3.13 12.46 3.46
CA VAL A 123 3.06 13.38 4.58
C VAL A 123 2.11 12.82 5.62
N THR A 124 2.57 12.68 6.85
CA THR A 124 1.75 12.27 7.99
C THR A 124 1.69 13.38 9.01
N THR A 125 0.62 13.42 9.81
CA THR A 125 0.49 14.40 10.89
C THR A 125 1.19 13.89 12.14
N SER A 126 1.93 14.75 12.83
CA SER A 126 2.64 14.43 14.07
C SER A 126 2.61 15.59 15.06
N GLY A 127 3.11 15.35 16.28
CA GLY A 127 3.17 16.34 17.33
C GLY A 127 1.84 16.64 18.02
N PRO A 128 1.86 17.48 19.07
CA PRO A 128 0.67 17.89 19.81
C PRO A 128 -0.33 18.57 18.87
N GLY A 129 -1.61 18.18 18.96
CA GLY A 129 -2.67 18.73 18.12
C GLY A 129 -2.49 18.47 16.63
N ARG A 130 -1.61 17.54 16.25
CA ARG A 130 -1.29 17.22 14.84
C ARG A 130 -0.83 18.44 14.02
N SER A 131 -0.14 19.37 14.66
CA SER A 131 0.34 20.63 14.05
C SER A 131 1.55 20.44 13.16
N LEU A 132 2.36 19.43 13.44
CA LEU A 132 3.57 19.12 12.69
C LEU A 132 3.32 18.02 11.64
N ARG A 133 4.29 17.86 10.76
CA ARG A 133 4.25 16.90 9.66
C ARG A 133 5.54 16.09 9.63
N ASP A 134 5.42 14.80 9.42
CA ASP A 134 6.54 13.92 9.07
C ASP A 134 6.43 13.57 7.58
N VAL A 135 7.56 13.55 6.90
CA VAL A 135 7.61 13.33 5.46
C VAL A 135 8.48 12.13 5.14
N ARG A 136 7.97 11.25 4.30
CA ARG A 136 8.74 10.11 3.77
C ARG A 136 8.74 10.15 2.26
N VAL A 137 9.86 9.77 1.65
CA VAL A 137 9.90 9.54 0.21
C VAL A 137 9.31 8.18 -0.09
N GLY A 138 8.39 8.12 -1.02
CA GLY A 138 7.73 6.90 -1.43
C GLY A 138 7.65 6.76 -2.95
N TRP A 139 7.37 5.55 -3.38
CA TRP A 139 7.21 5.15 -4.78
C TRP A 139 5.88 4.45 -4.93
N VAL A 140 5.03 4.93 -5.83
CA VAL A 140 3.79 4.25 -6.17
C VAL A 140 4.15 2.99 -6.95
N GLU A 141 3.90 1.83 -6.36
CA GLU A 141 4.28 0.53 -6.95
C GLU A 141 3.10 -0.20 -7.57
N ASP A 142 1.90 0.02 -7.03
CA ASP A 142 0.70 -0.66 -7.50
C ASP A 142 -0.55 0.12 -7.06
N TRP A 143 -1.72 -0.21 -7.63
CA TRP A 143 -3.00 0.34 -7.22
C TRP A 143 -4.13 -0.66 -7.44
N ASP A 144 -5.21 -0.44 -6.71
CA ASP A 144 -6.45 -1.18 -6.80
C ASP A 144 -7.61 -0.18 -6.88
N ASP A 145 -8.23 -0.08 -8.05
CA ASP A 145 -9.32 0.87 -8.30
C ASP A 145 -10.60 0.46 -7.58
N ALA A 146 -10.84 -0.84 -7.39
CA ALA A 146 -11.99 -1.35 -6.66
C ALA A 146 -11.88 -1.04 -5.17
N ALA A 147 -10.68 -1.21 -4.61
CA ALA A 147 -10.38 -0.88 -3.22
C ALA A 147 -10.09 0.62 -3.00
N MET A 148 -10.02 1.42 -4.07
CA MET A 148 -9.63 2.84 -4.04
C MET A 148 -8.32 3.05 -3.26
N ALA A 149 -7.29 2.27 -3.59
CA ALA A 149 -6.05 2.25 -2.83
C ALA A 149 -4.81 2.24 -3.73
N PHE A 150 -3.74 2.87 -3.25
CA PHE A 150 -2.40 2.81 -3.82
C PHE A 150 -1.44 2.14 -2.85
N LEU A 151 -0.57 1.30 -3.36
CA LEU A 151 0.61 0.83 -2.64
C LEU A 151 1.76 1.80 -2.87
N VAL A 152 2.24 2.41 -1.79
CA VAL A 152 3.38 3.32 -1.80
C VAL A 152 4.50 2.72 -0.96
N ALA A 153 5.58 2.27 -1.59
CA ALA A 153 6.73 1.73 -0.87
C ALA A 153 7.68 2.86 -0.46
N PHE A 154 8.14 2.85 0.80
CA PHE A 154 9.15 3.79 1.28
C PHE A 154 10.55 3.32 0.94
N GLY A 155 11.47 4.26 0.77
CA GLY A 155 12.86 3.94 0.54
C GLY A 155 13.67 5.17 0.19
N SER A 156 14.99 5.06 0.37
CA SER A 156 15.93 6.01 -0.21
C SER A 156 15.78 6.01 -1.72
N ILE A 157 16.18 7.10 -2.36
CA ILE A 157 16.19 7.29 -3.81
C ILE A 157 16.63 6.01 -4.52
N ARG A 158 15.67 5.22 -4.98
CA ARG A 158 15.89 3.98 -5.75
C ARG A 158 15.69 4.26 -7.24
N ARG A 159 16.23 3.35 -8.06
CA ARG A 159 15.87 3.29 -9.48
C ARG A 159 14.36 3.25 -9.61
N PRO A 160 13.76 4.08 -10.46
CA PRO A 160 12.37 3.93 -10.83
C PRO A 160 12.19 2.50 -11.39
N ILE A 161 11.37 1.71 -10.73
CA ILE A 161 10.87 0.48 -11.32
C ILE A 161 9.52 0.89 -11.88
N PRO A 162 9.34 0.91 -13.21
CA PRO A 162 8.04 1.18 -13.79
C PRO A 162 7.01 0.25 -13.15
N CYS A 163 5.87 0.80 -12.76
CA CYS A 163 4.75 -0.01 -12.33
C CYS A 163 4.30 -0.86 -13.53
N VAL A 164 4.65 -2.13 -13.53
CA VAL A 164 4.16 -3.07 -14.52
C VAL A 164 2.73 -3.38 -14.11
N ALA A 165 1.77 -2.90 -14.89
CA ALA A 165 0.39 -3.31 -14.75
C ALA A 165 0.36 -4.85 -14.76
N ARG A 166 0.06 -5.45 -13.62
CA ARG A 166 -0.07 -6.91 -13.53
C ARG A 166 -1.36 -7.29 -14.20
N ASP A 167 -1.26 -8.25 -15.10
CA ASP A 167 -2.38 -8.91 -15.75
C ASP A 167 -3.38 -9.40 -14.68
N PRO A 168 -4.61 -8.86 -14.63
CA PRO A 168 -5.62 -9.30 -13.69
C PRO A 168 -6.04 -10.77 -13.88
N GLY A 169 -5.68 -11.40 -15.00
CA GLY A 169 -5.98 -12.80 -15.30
C GLY A 169 -5.10 -13.82 -14.56
N ARG A 170 -4.05 -13.41 -13.83
CA ARG A 170 -3.17 -14.33 -13.11
C ARG A 170 -3.59 -14.51 -11.66
N LEU A 171 -4.83 -14.93 -11.44
CA LEU A 171 -5.47 -15.10 -10.14
C LEU A 171 -5.22 -16.49 -9.57
N PHE A 172 -4.34 -17.25 -9.78
CA PHE A 172 -3.99 -18.51 -9.09
C PHE A 172 -2.92 -19.27 -9.87
N ALA A 173 -1.71 -19.31 -9.34
CA ALA A 173 -0.87 -20.49 -9.51
C ALA A 173 -0.99 -21.31 -8.21
N PRO A 174 -1.32 -22.59 -8.27
CA PRO A 174 -1.19 -23.48 -7.12
C PRO A 174 0.24 -23.40 -6.59
N VAL A 175 0.42 -23.56 -5.27
CA VAL A 175 1.74 -23.69 -4.66
C VAL A 175 2.38 -24.95 -5.23
N GLU A 176 3.21 -24.80 -6.26
CA GLU A 176 4.02 -25.90 -6.78
C GLU A 176 5.01 -26.35 -5.68
N PRO A 177 5.22 -27.67 -5.53
CA PRO A 177 6.24 -28.20 -4.65
C PRO A 177 7.63 -27.69 -5.06
N PRO A 178 8.62 -27.65 -4.15
CA PRO A 178 9.92 -27.05 -4.38
C PRO A 178 10.74 -27.86 -5.42
N GLY A 179 10.59 -27.54 -6.68
CA GLY A 179 11.32 -28.12 -7.79
C GLY A 179 11.29 -27.19 -8.99
N GLU A 180 12.47 -26.66 -9.34
CA GLU A 180 12.77 -25.85 -10.50
C GLU A 180 12.35 -24.36 -10.44
N ARG A 181 13.26 -23.58 -9.92
CA ARG A 181 13.19 -22.11 -9.95
C ARG A 181 13.56 -21.59 -11.33
N LEU A 182 12.57 -21.24 -12.13
CA LEU A 182 12.75 -20.37 -13.27
C LEU A 182 13.33 -19.02 -12.85
N ALA A 183 14.21 -18.49 -13.67
CA ALA A 183 15.07 -17.32 -13.50
C ALA A 183 14.61 -16.26 -12.50
N LYS A 184 15.49 -16.00 -11.51
CA LYS A 184 15.35 -15.04 -10.42
C LYS A 184 14.87 -13.68 -10.89
N ALA A 185 13.59 -13.37 -10.66
CA ALA A 185 13.16 -11.99 -10.49
C ALA A 185 14.01 -11.35 -9.36
N PRO A 186 14.39 -10.05 -9.48
CA PRO A 186 15.20 -9.41 -8.46
C PRO A 186 14.55 -9.60 -7.10
N ARG A 187 15.30 -10.13 -6.12
CA ARG A 187 14.87 -10.39 -4.75
C ARG A 187 14.21 -9.12 -4.19
N ARG A 188 12.89 -9.10 -4.13
CA ARG A 188 12.14 -8.07 -3.43
C ARG A 188 12.42 -8.24 -1.94
N THR A 189 12.89 -7.18 -1.30
CA THR A 189 12.94 -7.12 0.16
C THR A 189 11.52 -7.31 0.70
N SER A 190 11.38 -8.14 1.73
CA SER A 190 10.16 -8.29 2.52
C SER A 190 9.53 -6.94 2.84
N SER A 191 8.24 -6.80 2.60
CA SER A 191 7.51 -5.55 2.82
C SER A 191 6.14 -5.84 3.40
N GLU A 192 5.91 -5.37 4.61
CA GLU A 192 4.60 -5.48 5.27
C GLU A 192 3.50 -4.79 4.47
N ALA A 193 3.80 -3.61 3.91
CA ALA A 193 2.85 -2.88 3.08
C ALA A 193 2.44 -3.67 1.82
N ARG A 194 3.42 -4.30 1.15
CA ARG A 194 3.15 -5.13 -0.05
C ARG A 194 2.35 -6.37 0.30
N PHE A 195 2.71 -7.06 1.37
CA PHE A 195 1.99 -8.23 1.85
C PHE A 195 0.52 -7.86 2.11
N ARG A 196 0.29 -6.83 2.90
CA ARG A 196 -1.06 -6.37 3.25
C ARG A 196 -1.88 -5.94 2.04
N PHE A 197 -1.29 -5.16 1.15
CA PHE A 197 -1.94 -4.76 -0.09
C PHE A 197 -2.34 -5.97 -0.93
N GLY A 198 -1.44 -6.94 -1.07
CA GLY A 198 -1.69 -8.18 -1.79
C GLY A 198 -2.78 -9.05 -1.17
N VAL A 199 -2.82 -9.15 0.18
CA VAL A 199 -3.86 -9.90 0.88
C VAL A 199 -5.22 -9.26 0.68
N PHE A 200 -5.36 -7.92 0.88
CA PHE A 200 -6.62 -7.23 0.64
C PHE A 200 -7.09 -7.35 -0.81
N ARG A 201 -6.16 -7.25 -1.77
CA ARG A 201 -6.49 -7.41 -3.19
C ARG A 201 -6.98 -8.81 -3.52
N ARG A 202 -6.44 -9.84 -2.85
CA ARG A 202 -6.82 -11.26 -3.04
C ARG A 202 -8.12 -11.60 -2.33
N CYS A 203 -8.24 -11.27 -1.05
CA CYS A 203 -9.35 -11.69 -0.19
C CYS A 203 -10.52 -10.70 -0.20
N GLY A 204 -10.36 -9.51 -0.78
CA GLY A 204 -11.33 -8.43 -0.67
C GLY A 204 -11.30 -7.73 0.69
N HIS A 205 -12.34 -6.93 0.95
CA HIS A 205 -12.45 -6.11 2.16
C HIS A 205 -13.59 -6.58 3.06
N GLN A 206 -13.63 -7.88 3.33
CA GLN A 206 -14.59 -8.53 4.23
C GLN A 206 -13.86 -9.52 5.11
N CYS A 207 -14.34 -9.72 6.32
CA CYS A 207 -13.84 -10.77 7.20
C CYS A 207 -14.07 -12.14 6.56
N ALA A 208 -13.07 -13.02 6.57
CA ALA A 208 -13.21 -14.36 6.01
C ALA A 208 -14.18 -15.25 6.81
N LEU A 209 -14.44 -14.90 8.08
CA LEU A 209 -15.24 -15.72 9.01
C LEU A 209 -16.64 -15.17 9.29
N CYS A 210 -16.94 -13.92 8.89
CA CYS A 210 -18.25 -13.30 9.07
C CYS A 210 -18.50 -12.16 8.08
N ASP A 211 -19.68 -11.54 8.12
CA ASP A 211 -20.10 -10.49 7.18
C ASP A 211 -19.54 -9.08 7.47
N ILE A 212 -18.63 -8.93 8.44
CA ILE A 212 -18.03 -7.63 8.73
C ILE A 212 -17.14 -7.19 7.57
N ALA A 213 -17.57 -6.09 6.91
CA ALA A 213 -16.85 -5.43 5.82
C ALA A 213 -16.47 -3.98 6.14
N VAL A 214 -16.55 -3.58 7.43
CA VAL A 214 -16.14 -2.25 7.89
C VAL A 214 -14.62 -2.17 7.89
N PRO A 215 -14.03 -1.34 7.02
CA PRO A 215 -12.57 -1.37 6.78
C PRO A 215 -11.73 -1.05 8.01
N GLU A 216 -12.27 -0.23 8.93
CA GLU A 216 -11.62 0.15 10.19
C GLU A 216 -11.48 -1.03 11.17
N LEU A 217 -12.36 -2.03 11.03
CA LEU A 217 -12.39 -3.24 11.85
C LEU A 217 -11.63 -4.42 11.21
N LEU A 218 -11.14 -4.26 9.97
CA LEU A 218 -10.45 -5.33 9.27
C LEU A 218 -8.95 -5.30 9.52
N GLY A 219 -8.41 -6.46 9.87
CA GLY A 219 -6.97 -6.72 10.00
C GLY A 219 -6.54 -7.90 9.17
N ILE A 220 -5.25 -8.14 9.11
CA ILE A 220 -4.65 -9.27 8.41
C ILE A 220 -3.93 -10.15 9.43
N ILE A 221 -4.10 -11.45 9.29
CA ILE A 221 -3.27 -12.46 9.96
C ILE A 221 -2.37 -13.16 8.94
N ARG A 222 -1.32 -13.83 9.45
CA ARG A 222 -0.51 -14.77 8.69
C ARG A 222 -0.88 -16.18 9.11
N LEU A 223 -1.18 -17.05 8.14
CA LEU A 223 -1.53 -18.45 8.40
C LEU A 223 -0.33 -19.28 8.83
N LYS A 224 0.85 -18.99 8.28
CA LYS A 224 2.11 -19.60 8.66
C LYS A 224 3.03 -18.57 9.28
N PRO A 225 3.72 -18.91 10.39
CA PRO A 225 4.76 -18.03 10.93
C PRO A 225 5.80 -17.73 9.85
N ARG A 226 6.44 -16.60 9.95
CA ARG A 226 7.47 -16.14 9.01
C ARG A 226 8.76 -16.93 9.21
N PRO A 227 9.07 -17.98 8.44
CA PRO A 227 10.33 -18.72 8.60
C PRO A 227 11.53 -17.91 8.06
N SER A 228 11.29 -16.96 7.17
CA SER A 228 12.33 -16.07 6.65
C SER A 228 11.72 -14.73 6.22
N LYS A 229 12.57 -13.68 6.10
CA LYS A 229 12.17 -12.35 5.59
C LYS A 229 11.69 -12.34 4.11
N ILE A 230 11.50 -13.48 3.50
CA ILE A 230 11.20 -13.63 2.06
C ILE A 230 9.73 -14.03 1.84
N ASP A 231 9.02 -14.44 2.88
CA ASP A 231 7.69 -15.04 2.75
C ASP A 231 6.58 -13.98 2.92
N ASP A 232 6.53 -13.04 1.98
CA ASP A 232 5.45 -12.05 1.85
C ASP A 232 4.45 -12.45 0.75
N ASP A 233 4.25 -13.76 0.56
CA ASP A 233 3.22 -14.25 -0.36
C ASP A 233 1.84 -13.90 0.21
N PRO A 234 1.01 -13.13 -0.51
CA PRO A 234 -0.36 -12.84 -0.10
C PRO A 234 -1.22 -14.08 0.15
N ALA A 235 -0.84 -15.24 -0.43
CA ALA A 235 -1.51 -16.51 -0.18
C ALA A 235 -1.37 -16.98 1.28
N ASN A 236 -0.35 -16.50 1.99
CA ASN A 236 -0.15 -16.75 3.42
C ASN A 236 -0.92 -15.78 4.32
N GLY A 237 -1.81 -14.96 3.77
CA GLY A 237 -2.56 -13.97 4.53
C GLY A 237 -4.05 -14.15 4.43
N LEU A 238 -4.76 -13.77 5.50
CA LEU A 238 -6.21 -13.78 5.56
C LEU A 238 -6.73 -12.48 6.19
N VAL A 239 -7.87 -11.98 5.69
CA VAL A 239 -8.54 -10.80 6.25
C VAL A 239 -9.52 -11.25 7.34
N LEU A 240 -9.36 -10.72 8.54
CA LEU A 240 -10.26 -10.98 9.67
C LEU A 240 -10.73 -9.64 10.28
N CYS A 241 -11.93 -9.65 10.86
CA CYS A 241 -12.37 -8.52 11.68
C CYS A 241 -11.61 -8.51 13.03
N ALA A 242 -11.73 -7.42 13.77
CA ALA A 242 -11.04 -7.24 15.05
C ALA A 242 -11.33 -8.36 16.06
N LEU A 243 -12.59 -8.84 16.11
CA LEU A 243 -13.00 -9.96 16.96
C LEU A 243 -12.26 -11.24 16.57
N HIS A 244 -12.38 -11.65 15.31
CA HIS A 244 -11.79 -12.91 14.84
C HIS A 244 -10.26 -12.88 14.82
N LYS A 245 -9.69 -11.70 14.58
CA LYS A 245 -8.24 -11.52 14.69
C LYS A 245 -7.77 -11.71 16.14
N ALA A 246 -8.44 -11.09 17.11
CA ALA A 246 -8.12 -11.23 18.52
C ALA A 246 -8.30 -12.69 19.00
N ALA A 247 -9.38 -13.37 18.58
CA ALA A 247 -9.62 -14.76 18.88
C ALA A 247 -8.54 -15.68 18.28
N TYR A 248 -8.09 -15.43 17.06
CA TYR A 248 -6.98 -16.15 16.42
C TYR A 248 -5.65 -15.94 17.18
N GLU A 249 -5.34 -14.69 17.55
CA GLU A 249 -4.14 -14.34 18.32
C GLU A 249 -4.16 -14.90 19.74
N ALA A 250 -5.34 -15.13 20.30
CA ALA A 250 -5.55 -15.78 21.59
C ALA A 250 -5.65 -17.32 21.48
N GLU A 251 -5.42 -17.89 20.30
CA GLU A 251 -5.47 -19.33 20.01
C GLU A 251 -6.82 -20.00 20.35
N LEU A 252 -7.92 -19.21 20.37
CA LEU A 252 -9.28 -19.74 20.58
C LEU A 252 -9.78 -20.56 19.39
N PHE A 253 -9.16 -20.43 18.26
CA PHE A 253 -9.27 -21.31 17.10
C PHE A 253 -7.98 -21.26 16.27
N THR A 254 -7.78 -22.27 15.45
CA THR A 254 -6.70 -22.33 14.48
C THR A 254 -7.25 -22.52 13.07
N ILE A 255 -6.48 -22.11 12.07
CA ILE A 255 -6.81 -22.30 10.66
C ILE A 255 -5.67 -23.11 10.03
N ASP A 256 -6.00 -24.30 9.52
CA ASP A 256 -5.04 -25.10 8.78
C ASP A 256 -4.64 -24.36 7.49
N PRO A 257 -3.35 -24.09 7.26
CA PRO A 257 -2.90 -23.25 6.15
C PRO A 257 -3.00 -23.93 4.77
N VAL A 258 -3.28 -25.23 4.72
CA VAL A 258 -3.40 -26.02 3.49
C VAL A 258 -4.88 -26.29 3.18
N THR A 259 -5.59 -26.83 4.16
CA THR A 259 -6.99 -27.20 4.01
C THR A 259 -7.95 -26.05 4.23
N LEU A 260 -7.51 -24.99 4.94
CA LEU A 260 -8.31 -23.85 5.38
C LEU A 260 -9.46 -24.23 6.32
N TYR A 261 -9.39 -25.40 6.96
CA TYR A 261 -10.34 -25.77 7.98
C TYR A 261 -10.07 -25.03 9.29
N ILE A 262 -11.17 -24.65 9.95
CA ILE A 262 -11.15 -24.04 11.28
C ILE A 262 -11.27 -25.14 12.32
N THR A 263 -10.41 -25.11 13.31
CA THR A 263 -10.43 -26.03 14.45
C THR A 263 -10.45 -25.24 15.75
N THR A 264 -11.34 -25.59 16.66
CA THR A 264 -11.38 -25.03 18.02
C THR A 264 -10.88 -26.06 19.04
N PRO A 265 -10.20 -25.63 20.12
CA PRO A 265 -9.83 -26.53 21.23
C PRO A 265 -11.09 -27.16 21.84
N SER A 266 -10.96 -28.39 22.34
CA SER A 266 -12.10 -29.14 22.94
C SER A 266 -12.66 -28.50 24.21
N ASP A 267 -11.86 -27.72 24.91
CA ASP A 267 -12.16 -26.99 26.15
C ASP A 267 -12.36 -25.46 25.91
N GLY A 268 -12.37 -25.05 24.65
CA GLY A 268 -12.53 -23.66 24.24
C GLY A 268 -13.93 -23.35 23.70
N PRO A 269 -14.16 -22.08 23.31
CA PRO A 269 -15.42 -21.68 22.71
C PRO A 269 -15.62 -22.37 21.35
N ASN A 270 -16.87 -22.71 21.06
CA ASN A 270 -17.21 -23.28 19.76
C ASN A 270 -17.35 -22.17 18.67
N ALA A 271 -17.47 -22.58 17.40
CA ALA A 271 -17.55 -21.67 16.28
C ALA A 271 -18.73 -20.67 16.36
N ALA A 272 -19.87 -21.11 16.93
CA ALA A 272 -21.05 -20.25 17.09
C ALA A 272 -20.83 -19.19 18.18
N GLU A 273 -20.18 -19.54 19.29
CA GLU A 273 -19.83 -18.58 20.35
C GLU A 273 -18.81 -17.53 19.85
N LEU A 274 -17.97 -17.91 18.90
CA LEU A 274 -17.04 -17.00 18.23
C LEU A 274 -17.68 -16.20 17.08
N ASN A 275 -18.97 -16.35 16.80
CA ASN A 275 -19.63 -15.73 15.64
C ASN A 275 -19.02 -16.09 14.29
N VAL A 276 -18.49 -17.30 14.13
CA VAL A 276 -18.00 -17.80 12.85
C VAL A 276 -19.22 -18.23 12.03
N THR A 277 -19.58 -17.44 11.04
CA THR A 277 -20.70 -17.72 10.13
C THR A 277 -20.24 -18.31 8.79
N HIS A 278 -18.99 -18.09 8.42
CA HIS A 278 -18.37 -18.62 7.21
C HIS A 278 -17.36 -19.69 7.60
N THR A 279 -17.74 -20.95 7.44
CA THR A 279 -16.87 -22.10 7.74
C THR A 279 -16.09 -22.58 6.50
N ASP A 280 -16.59 -22.27 5.30
CA ASP A 280 -15.93 -22.56 4.03
C ASP A 280 -15.04 -21.40 3.57
N LEU A 281 -13.81 -21.40 4.08
CA LEU A 281 -12.81 -20.36 3.73
C LEU A 281 -12.35 -20.47 2.27
N LYS A 282 -12.46 -21.63 1.63
CA LYS A 282 -12.10 -21.79 0.22
C LYS A 282 -13.04 -20.95 -0.65
N ARG A 283 -14.34 -21.04 -0.38
CA ARG A 283 -15.35 -20.24 -1.07
C ARG A 283 -15.17 -18.75 -0.82
N SER A 284 -14.90 -18.34 0.42
CA SER A 284 -14.64 -16.94 0.79
C SER A 284 -13.41 -16.36 0.09
N LEU A 285 -12.46 -17.21 -0.27
CA LEU A 285 -11.22 -16.82 -0.96
C LEU A 285 -11.30 -17.00 -2.49
N GLY A 286 -12.46 -17.40 -3.03
CA GLY A 286 -12.64 -17.65 -4.46
C GLY A 286 -11.82 -18.83 -4.99
N ILE A 287 -11.49 -19.80 -4.11
CA ILE A 287 -10.75 -21.01 -4.48
C ILE A 287 -11.77 -22.03 -4.97
N SER A 288 -11.86 -22.23 -6.30
CA SER A 288 -12.68 -23.30 -6.87
C SER A 288 -12.12 -24.66 -6.45
N GLU A 289 -12.97 -25.58 -6.05
CA GLU A 289 -12.61 -26.99 -5.96
C GLU A 289 -12.33 -27.52 -7.37
N SER A 290 -11.10 -27.97 -7.58
CA SER A 290 -10.69 -28.64 -8.83
C SER A 290 -11.08 -30.11 -8.74
#